data_9ac94a2cf714606c734b24e17fe3a78b
#
_entry.id   9ac94a2cf714606c734b24e17fe3a78b
#
_cell.length_a   1.000
_cell.length_b   1.000
_cell.length_c   1.000
_cell.angle_alpha   90.00
_cell.angle_beta   90.00
_cell.angle_gamma   90.00
#
_symmetry.space_group_name_H-M   'P 1'
#
loop_
_entity.id
_entity.type
_entity.pdbx_description
1 polymer ?
#
loop_
_entity_poly.entity_id
_entity_poly.type
_entity_poly.pdbx_seq_one_letter_code
_entity_poly.pdbx_strand_id
1 'polypeptide(L)'
;MNIKLSQFEKESFNKFNLLCGKVEGRKLDNAQIKAIINENENNLVIAGAGTGKTTTIVGKIKYLVNNGVDSSNILVLSFTNKSASEMKERIEKEIGKRVDAYTFHKLGLLIVKSVKENINIYSEGLTGFIVSTLNKLVNDYEYLSKLVNFAYSNSDNLFSLKGEKVNFKEEKDMCNFLYFNGIVYNYDNISSEFYLYEYDRYIRFSKKKRKRIGKIIYICESDDVIYKLDSELKRIGISYKGVNYNDIWRMLNRDENLLFKVSSYFETIINLIKSNQYNIDDLYDGISSYLVRPLYMEYEKFLRENNVVDFNDMINEATRLVKDNLFVHNYDYVIVDEYQDISKARFNLLKALRKQKNYNLFCVGDDFQSIYRFSGSDISLITHFDRYWGKTNVSRIHNTYRFSDKLAKISGNFVMKNSNQIRKNIKGFESTENPIQVISYDEVVTTLNSLPNFSTVYMLGRYNKDIDVLRKCEGVTVLYDSYNKKESVICDKRIDLNIEFLTVHKSKGLQADYTFVINNKDSEMGFPSKIIDDEFTKSLLDFSDDYPYAEERRLFYVALTRCKIKCFLVTVKGCESTFIDEINTMIRKV
;
A
#
# COMPACT_ATOMS: atom_id res chain seq x y z
N MET A 1 -0.07 -18.08 35.09
CA MET A 1 -0.78 -19.37 34.96
C MET A 1 0.15 -20.37 34.29
N ASN A 2 0.76 -21.31 35.04
CA ASN A 2 1.56 -22.37 34.49
C ASN A 2 0.59 -23.39 33.85
N ILE A 3 0.44 -23.31 32.52
CA ILE A 3 -0.28 -24.34 31.76
C ILE A 3 0.53 -25.62 31.86
N LYS A 4 0.01 -26.63 32.55
CA LYS A 4 0.64 -27.98 32.55
C LYS A 4 0.62 -28.49 31.11
N LEU A 5 1.79 -28.58 30.49
CA LEU A 5 1.98 -29.21 29.18
C LEU A 5 1.50 -30.67 29.24
N SER A 6 0.81 -31.13 28.21
CA SER A 6 0.51 -32.55 28.02
C SER A 6 1.80 -33.37 27.91
N GLN A 7 1.75 -34.68 28.14
CA GLN A 7 2.92 -35.53 28.02
C GLN A 7 3.51 -35.48 26.59
N PHE A 8 2.65 -35.48 25.57
CA PHE A 8 3.05 -35.30 24.17
C PHE A 8 3.76 -33.96 23.90
N GLU A 9 3.25 -32.89 24.47
CA GLU A 9 3.91 -31.56 24.34
C GLU A 9 5.29 -31.56 24.99
N LYS A 10 5.44 -32.19 26.19
CA LYS A 10 6.75 -32.30 26.85
C LYS A 10 7.76 -33.08 26.02
N GLU A 11 7.35 -34.20 25.44
CA GLU A 11 8.20 -35.02 24.57
C GLU A 11 8.62 -34.25 23.31
N SER A 12 7.71 -33.51 22.68
CA SER A 12 7.97 -32.70 21.52
C SER A 12 8.93 -31.53 21.84
N PHE A 13 8.78 -30.87 22.99
CA PHE A 13 9.69 -29.83 23.47
C PHE A 13 11.09 -30.39 23.77
N ASN A 14 11.17 -31.59 24.38
CA ASN A 14 12.43 -32.27 24.59
C ASN A 14 13.14 -32.62 23.28
N LYS A 15 12.39 -33.10 22.30
CA LYS A 15 12.90 -33.36 20.94
C LYS A 15 13.42 -32.08 20.29
N PHE A 16 12.70 -30.96 20.39
CA PHE A 16 13.18 -29.67 19.90
C PHE A 16 14.49 -29.25 20.58
N ASN A 17 14.55 -29.32 21.90
CA ASN A 17 15.75 -28.96 22.66
C ASN A 17 16.95 -29.83 22.30
N LEU A 18 16.73 -31.12 22.05
CA LEU A 18 17.79 -32.04 21.61
C LEU A 18 18.29 -31.70 20.19
N LEU A 19 17.37 -31.42 19.26
CA LEU A 19 17.69 -31.15 17.86
C LEU A 19 18.21 -29.73 17.62
N CYS A 20 17.66 -28.72 18.30
CA CYS A 20 17.92 -27.32 18.00
C CYS A 20 18.62 -26.56 19.14
N GLY A 21 18.19 -26.80 20.38
CA GLY A 21 18.70 -26.12 21.57
C GLY A 21 18.47 -24.61 21.53
N LYS A 22 19.45 -23.88 21.02
CA LYS A 22 19.37 -22.46 20.76
C LYS A 22 19.22 -22.21 19.26
N VAL A 23 18.53 -21.13 18.89
CA VAL A 23 18.46 -20.62 17.52
C VAL A 23 19.09 -19.23 17.50
N GLU A 24 20.09 -19.04 16.65
CA GLU A 24 20.89 -17.80 16.60
C GLU A 24 21.44 -17.37 17.97
N GLY A 25 21.91 -18.35 18.75
CA GLY A 25 22.44 -18.14 20.08
C GLY A 25 21.39 -17.87 21.19
N ARG A 26 20.11 -17.81 20.86
CA ARG A 26 19.01 -17.47 21.78
C ARG A 26 18.13 -18.69 22.09
N LYS A 27 17.60 -18.74 23.31
CA LYS A 27 16.50 -19.66 23.64
C LYS A 27 15.20 -19.09 23.11
N LEU A 28 14.44 -19.90 22.43
CA LEU A 28 13.09 -19.54 21.97
C LEU A 28 12.09 -19.67 23.11
N ASP A 29 11.02 -18.89 23.05
CA ASP A 29 9.90 -19.06 23.98
C ASP A 29 9.01 -20.26 23.60
N ASN A 30 8.15 -20.66 24.54
CA ASN A 30 7.29 -21.83 24.35
C ASN A 30 6.33 -21.70 23.16
N ALA A 31 5.87 -20.48 22.84
CA ALA A 31 4.96 -20.26 21.72
C ALA A 31 5.70 -20.42 20.38
N GLN A 32 6.92 -19.93 20.30
CA GLN A 32 7.80 -20.13 19.14
C GLN A 32 8.12 -21.61 18.93
N ILE A 33 8.54 -22.31 20.01
CA ILE A 33 8.83 -23.74 19.94
C ILE A 33 7.58 -24.51 19.49
N LYS A 34 6.41 -24.23 20.06
CA LYS A 34 5.15 -24.87 19.68
C LYS A 34 4.81 -24.67 18.19
N ALA A 35 5.04 -23.48 17.67
CA ALA A 35 4.86 -23.21 16.24
C ALA A 35 5.82 -24.02 15.37
N ILE A 36 7.09 -24.15 15.79
CA ILE A 36 8.14 -24.85 15.05
C ILE A 36 7.93 -26.36 14.99
N ILE A 37 7.60 -26.99 16.11
CA ILE A 37 7.45 -28.46 16.19
C ILE A 37 6.17 -28.97 15.52
N ASN A 38 5.26 -28.07 15.15
CA ASN A 38 4.03 -28.45 14.50
C ASN A 38 4.28 -28.99 13.09
N GLU A 39 3.79 -30.19 12.81
CA GLU A 39 3.98 -30.93 11.56
C GLU A 39 2.69 -31.03 10.74
N ASN A 40 1.68 -30.21 11.04
CA ASN A 40 0.47 -30.17 10.22
C ASN A 40 0.78 -29.70 8.80
N GLU A 41 -0.07 -30.09 7.87
CA GLU A 41 0.07 -29.75 6.45
C GLU A 41 0.00 -28.23 6.19
N ASN A 42 -0.90 -27.53 6.93
CA ASN A 42 -1.03 -26.07 6.85
C ASN A 42 -0.81 -25.45 8.22
N ASN A 43 0.16 -24.56 8.30
CA ASN A 43 0.53 -23.87 9.52
C ASN A 43 0.51 -22.36 9.28
N LEU A 44 -0.25 -21.65 10.08
CA LEU A 44 -0.24 -20.18 10.14
C LEU A 44 0.28 -19.71 11.50
N VAL A 45 1.36 -18.96 11.49
CA VAL A 45 1.93 -18.33 12.66
C VAL A 45 1.59 -16.84 12.67
N ILE A 46 0.73 -16.44 13.60
CA ILE A 46 0.36 -15.06 13.83
C ILE A 46 1.36 -14.46 14.84
N ALA A 47 2.12 -13.48 14.38
CA ALA A 47 3.25 -12.94 15.16
C ALA A 47 3.34 -11.43 14.97
N GLY A 48 3.13 -10.67 16.05
CA GLY A 48 3.13 -9.20 16.03
C GLY A 48 4.50 -8.57 15.72
N ALA A 49 4.55 -7.25 15.79
CA ALA A 49 5.79 -6.50 15.60
C ALA A 49 6.81 -6.84 16.70
N GLY A 50 8.06 -7.16 16.31
CA GLY A 50 9.15 -7.43 17.25
C GLY A 50 9.08 -8.77 17.98
N THR A 51 8.21 -9.70 17.60
CA THR A 51 8.05 -11.00 18.28
C THR A 51 9.00 -12.09 17.79
N GLY A 52 9.94 -11.80 16.88
CA GLY A 52 10.91 -12.75 16.40
C GLY A 52 10.39 -13.67 15.28
N LYS A 53 9.54 -13.16 14.38
CA LYS A 53 9.06 -13.88 13.18
C LYS A 53 10.19 -14.59 12.43
N THR A 54 11.20 -13.85 12.02
CA THR A 54 12.33 -14.37 11.26
C THR A 54 13.12 -15.43 12.02
N THR A 55 13.35 -15.22 13.33
CA THR A 55 14.03 -16.23 14.18
C THR A 55 13.19 -17.52 14.29
N THR A 56 11.87 -17.40 14.32
CA THR A 56 10.97 -18.58 14.29
C THR A 56 11.08 -19.36 12.98
N ILE A 57 11.19 -18.66 11.84
CA ILE A 57 11.42 -19.28 10.52
C ILE A 57 12.76 -20.02 10.50
N VAL A 58 13.85 -19.35 10.93
CA VAL A 58 15.19 -19.96 11.01
C VAL A 58 15.15 -21.21 11.93
N GLY A 59 14.45 -21.12 13.07
CA GLY A 59 14.24 -22.23 13.98
C GLY A 59 13.45 -23.39 13.35
N LYS A 60 12.41 -23.10 12.54
CA LYS A 60 11.66 -24.13 11.81
C LYS A 60 12.56 -24.87 10.83
N ILE A 61 13.36 -24.16 10.06
CA ILE A 61 14.27 -24.74 9.07
C ILE A 61 15.34 -25.58 9.77
N LYS A 62 15.96 -25.07 10.87
CA LYS A 62 16.90 -25.84 11.68
C LYS A 62 16.30 -27.13 12.21
N TYR A 63 15.06 -27.06 12.73
CA TYR A 63 14.34 -28.22 13.20
C TYR A 63 14.11 -29.25 12.09
N LEU A 64 13.67 -28.84 10.90
CA LEU A 64 13.42 -29.69 9.75
C LEU A 64 14.71 -30.39 9.28
N VAL A 65 15.80 -29.63 9.10
CA VAL A 65 17.07 -30.17 8.61
C VAL A 65 17.69 -31.15 9.63
N ASN A 66 17.63 -30.83 10.93
CA ASN A 66 18.13 -31.70 11.98
C ASN A 66 17.24 -32.92 12.24
N ASN A 67 15.96 -32.87 11.76
CA ASN A 67 15.04 -33.99 11.75
C ASN A 67 15.12 -34.80 10.44
N GLY A 68 16.14 -34.59 9.59
CA GLY A 68 16.43 -35.40 8.40
C GLY A 68 15.86 -34.88 7.08
N VAL A 69 15.21 -33.70 7.06
CA VAL A 69 14.71 -33.11 5.80
C VAL A 69 15.91 -32.55 5.01
N ASP A 70 15.98 -32.90 3.72
CA ASP A 70 16.99 -32.31 2.84
C ASP A 70 16.74 -30.80 2.67
N SER A 71 17.79 -30.01 2.85
CA SER A 71 17.71 -28.55 2.72
C SER A 71 17.29 -28.09 1.31
N SER A 72 17.58 -28.87 0.26
CA SER A 72 17.15 -28.61 -1.11
C SER A 72 15.63 -28.78 -1.35
N ASN A 73 14.95 -29.48 -0.44
CA ASN A 73 13.50 -29.68 -0.49
C ASN A 73 12.73 -28.60 0.31
N ILE A 74 13.42 -27.56 0.78
CA ILE A 74 12.81 -26.44 1.53
C ILE A 74 12.86 -25.18 0.68
N LEU A 75 11.71 -24.58 0.40
CA LEU A 75 11.57 -23.27 -0.24
C LEU A 75 11.17 -22.23 0.80
N VAL A 76 11.90 -21.11 0.83
CA VAL A 76 11.59 -19.94 1.67
C VAL A 76 11.25 -18.76 0.77
N LEU A 77 10.12 -18.13 1.02
CA LEU A 77 9.66 -16.97 0.25
C LEU A 77 9.51 -15.75 1.15
N SER A 78 10.11 -14.65 0.72
CA SER A 78 10.03 -13.35 1.37
C SER A 78 9.45 -12.29 0.44
N PHE A 79 9.03 -11.15 1.00
CA PHE A 79 8.43 -10.08 0.21
C PHE A 79 9.47 -9.20 -0.52
N THR A 80 10.62 -8.92 0.11
CA THR A 80 11.67 -8.05 -0.45
C THR A 80 12.98 -8.79 -0.67
N ASN A 81 13.78 -8.32 -1.63
CA ASN A 81 15.12 -8.88 -1.89
C ASN A 81 16.03 -8.80 -0.65
N LYS A 82 15.94 -7.68 0.10
CA LYS A 82 16.71 -7.50 1.34
C LYS A 82 16.34 -8.57 2.37
N SER A 83 15.02 -8.78 2.58
CA SER A 83 14.53 -9.80 3.52
C SER A 83 14.93 -11.22 3.08
N ALA A 84 14.84 -11.53 1.79
CA ALA A 84 15.24 -12.83 1.26
C ALA A 84 16.76 -13.08 1.44
N SER A 85 17.59 -12.09 1.16
CA SER A 85 19.06 -12.19 1.35
C SER A 85 19.42 -12.34 2.83
N GLU A 86 18.86 -11.51 3.70
CA GLU A 86 19.05 -11.61 5.14
C GLU A 86 18.62 -12.98 5.68
N MET A 87 17.47 -13.47 5.25
CA MET A 87 16.96 -14.78 5.63
C MET A 87 17.91 -15.89 5.20
N LYS A 88 18.39 -15.83 3.95
CA LYS A 88 19.37 -16.79 3.42
C LYS A 88 20.65 -16.82 4.24
N GLU A 89 21.26 -15.67 4.52
CA GLU A 89 22.49 -15.57 5.31
C GLU A 89 22.31 -16.12 6.74
N ARG A 90 21.18 -15.80 7.40
CA ARG A 90 20.86 -16.27 8.74
C ARG A 90 20.67 -17.78 8.78
N ILE A 91 20.00 -18.35 7.76
CA ILE A 91 19.81 -19.80 7.64
C ILE A 91 21.17 -20.49 7.41
N GLU A 92 21.94 -20.02 6.42
CA GLU A 92 23.25 -20.62 6.11
C GLU A 92 24.20 -20.57 7.33
N LYS A 93 24.19 -19.46 8.08
CA LYS A 93 24.97 -19.33 9.32
C LYS A 93 24.53 -20.31 10.42
N GLU A 94 23.22 -20.55 10.53
CA GLU A 94 22.65 -21.37 11.63
C GLU A 94 22.75 -22.86 11.36
N ILE A 95 22.58 -23.31 10.10
CA ILE A 95 22.54 -24.74 9.77
C ILE A 95 23.73 -25.24 8.95
N GLY A 96 24.60 -24.34 8.45
CA GLY A 96 25.75 -24.70 7.61
C GLY A 96 25.40 -25.25 6.23
N LYS A 97 24.13 -25.14 5.80
CA LYS A 97 23.63 -25.64 4.51
C LYS A 97 22.86 -24.55 3.77
N ARG A 98 22.82 -24.65 2.45
CA ARG A 98 22.01 -23.75 1.60
C ARG A 98 20.56 -24.21 1.53
N VAL A 99 19.66 -23.26 1.52
CA VAL A 99 18.21 -23.42 1.31
C VAL A 99 17.79 -22.46 0.20
N ASP A 100 16.81 -22.86 -0.59
CA ASP A 100 16.20 -21.98 -1.60
C ASP A 100 15.40 -20.87 -0.91
N ALA A 101 16.00 -19.68 -0.84
CA ALA A 101 15.40 -18.49 -0.25
C ALA A 101 15.30 -17.37 -1.30
N TYR A 102 14.07 -17.02 -1.70
CA TYR A 102 13.80 -16.11 -2.81
C TYR A 102 12.67 -15.12 -2.47
N THR A 103 12.56 -14.07 -3.29
CA THR A 103 11.29 -13.35 -3.41
C THR A 103 10.37 -14.10 -4.39
N PHE A 104 9.06 -13.82 -4.33
CA PHE A 104 8.11 -14.37 -5.29
C PHE A 104 8.50 -14.05 -6.74
N HIS A 105 8.93 -12.81 -7.01
CA HIS A 105 9.39 -12.40 -8.34
C HIS A 105 10.65 -13.16 -8.77
N LYS A 106 11.61 -13.36 -7.86
CA LYS A 106 12.82 -14.14 -8.17
C LYS A 106 12.49 -15.60 -8.46
N LEU A 107 11.61 -16.22 -7.67
CA LEU A 107 11.13 -17.57 -7.94
C LEU A 107 10.41 -17.63 -9.29
N GLY A 108 9.50 -16.69 -9.55
CA GLY A 108 8.77 -16.61 -10.83
C GLY A 108 9.74 -16.50 -12.01
N LEU A 109 10.73 -15.61 -11.92
CA LEU A 109 11.75 -15.46 -12.96
C LEU A 109 12.59 -16.74 -13.16
N LEU A 110 12.96 -17.45 -12.09
CA LEU A 110 13.69 -18.72 -12.19
C LEU A 110 12.87 -19.78 -12.92
N ILE A 111 11.58 -19.89 -12.59
CA ILE A 111 10.65 -20.81 -13.27
C ILE A 111 10.53 -20.44 -14.76
N VAL A 112 10.30 -19.18 -15.07
CA VAL A 112 10.15 -18.73 -16.46
C VAL A 112 11.42 -18.99 -17.25
N LYS A 113 12.59 -18.65 -16.71
CA LYS A 113 13.89 -18.86 -17.39
C LYS A 113 14.26 -20.33 -17.55
N SER A 114 13.77 -21.22 -16.69
CA SER A 114 14.04 -22.67 -16.86
C SER A 114 13.31 -23.28 -18.04
N VAL A 115 12.26 -22.62 -18.56
CA VAL A 115 11.45 -23.10 -19.69
C VAL A 115 11.65 -22.23 -20.94
N LYS A 116 11.89 -20.92 -20.76
CA LYS A 116 12.07 -19.94 -21.85
C LYS A 116 13.47 -19.32 -21.73
N GLU A 117 14.43 -19.82 -22.53
CA GLU A 117 15.85 -19.47 -22.41
C GLU A 117 16.16 -17.99 -22.65
N ASN A 118 15.43 -17.30 -23.55
CA ASN A 118 15.74 -15.95 -24.03
C ASN A 118 14.74 -14.88 -23.60
N ILE A 119 14.23 -14.96 -22.37
CA ILE A 119 13.31 -13.95 -21.87
C ILE A 119 14.02 -12.86 -21.09
N ASN A 120 13.75 -11.61 -21.43
CA ASN A 120 14.28 -10.44 -20.73
C ASN A 120 13.25 -9.81 -19.79
N ILE A 121 13.73 -9.00 -18.87
CA ILE A 121 12.88 -8.27 -17.93
C ILE A 121 12.69 -6.85 -18.47
N TYR A 122 11.46 -6.41 -18.61
CA TYR A 122 11.14 -5.02 -18.85
C TYR A 122 11.23 -4.23 -17.55
N SER A 123 12.23 -3.38 -17.43
CA SER A 123 12.54 -2.61 -16.20
C SER A 123 12.44 -1.09 -16.36
N GLU A 124 12.08 -0.60 -17.56
CA GLU A 124 12.03 0.84 -17.85
C GLU A 124 10.88 1.59 -17.20
N GLY A 125 9.98 0.87 -16.51
CA GLY A 125 8.81 1.43 -15.87
C GLY A 125 7.63 1.64 -16.81
N LEU A 126 6.45 1.40 -16.30
CA LEU A 126 5.19 1.43 -17.05
C LEU A 126 4.75 2.88 -17.39
N THR A 127 5.10 3.85 -16.56
CA THR A 127 4.73 5.27 -16.78
C THR A 127 5.20 5.78 -18.13
N GLY A 128 6.46 5.53 -18.53
CA GLY A 128 7.01 5.96 -19.82
C GLY A 128 6.27 5.33 -20.99
N PHE A 129 5.95 4.04 -20.90
CA PHE A 129 5.16 3.34 -21.90
C PHE A 129 3.74 3.93 -22.02
N ILE A 130 3.07 4.20 -20.88
CA ILE A 130 1.75 4.82 -20.86
C ILE A 130 1.76 6.17 -21.54
N VAL A 131 2.70 7.06 -21.22
CA VAL A 131 2.82 8.38 -21.88
C VAL A 131 3.00 8.24 -23.39
N SER A 132 3.88 7.34 -23.82
CA SER A 132 4.09 7.07 -25.25
C SER A 132 2.83 6.56 -25.95
N THR A 133 2.09 5.68 -25.30
CA THR A 133 0.85 5.09 -25.86
C THR A 133 -0.28 6.11 -25.86
N LEU A 134 -0.42 6.93 -24.82
CA LEU A 134 -1.38 8.04 -24.78
C LEU A 134 -1.18 8.98 -25.96
N ASN A 135 0.06 9.31 -26.35
CA ASN A 135 0.37 10.15 -27.52
C ASN A 135 -0.15 9.57 -28.84
N LYS A 136 -0.36 8.26 -28.91
CA LYS A 136 -0.98 7.61 -30.07
C LYS A 136 -2.51 7.59 -29.97
N LEU A 137 -3.05 7.26 -28.80
CA LEU A 137 -4.49 7.11 -28.56
C LEU A 137 -5.25 8.44 -28.65
N VAL A 138 -4.60 9.55 -28.31
CA VAL A 138 -5.22 10.89 -28.40
C VAL A 138 -5.48 11.39 -29.81
N ASN A 139 -5.06 10.65 -30.85
CA ASN A 139 -5.48 10.90 -32.24
C ASN A 139 -6.96 10.51 -32.43
N ASP A 140 -7.52 9.63 -31.61
CA ASP A 140 -8.95 9.38 -31.52
C ASP A 140 -9.61 10.46 -30.68
N TYR A 141 -10.57 11.16 -31.28
CA TYR A 141 -11.27 12.28 -30.66
C TYR A 141 -12.08 11.87 -29.42
N GLU A 142 -12.75 10.71 -29.49
CA GLU A 142 -13.58 10.23 -28.40
C GLU A 142 -12.71 9.85 -27.20
N TYR A 143 -11.59 9.16 -27.45
CA TYR A 143 -10.64 8.80 -26.40
C TYR A 143 -10.04 10.04 -25.75
N LEU A 144 -9.58 11.02 -26.54
CA LEU A 144 -9.04 12.27 -26.05
C LEU A 144 -10.02 13.05 -25.19
N SER A 145 -11.26 13.17 -25.65
CA SER A 145 -12.32 13.86 -24.92
C SER A 145 -12.56 13.23 -23.54
N LYS A 146 -12.65 11.90 -23.47
CA LYS A 146 -12.83 11.17 -22.21
C LYS A 146 -11.60 11.28 -21.31
N LEU A 147 -10.38 11.19 -21.87
CA LEU A 147 -9.12 11.33 -21.13
C LEU A 147 -9.00 12.71 -20.48
N VAL A 148 -9.32 13.75 -21.22
CA VAL A 148 -9.27 15.12 -20.72
C VAL A 148 -10.28 15.32 -19.59
N ASN A 149 -11.52 14.89 -19.79
CA ASN A 149 -12.54 14.96 -18.75
C ASN A 149 -12.11 14.21 -17.48
N PHE A 150 -11.58 13.00 -17.63
CA PHE A 150 -11.06 12.22 -16.51
C PHE A 150 -9.92 12.95 -15.78
N ALA A 151 -8.93 13.46 -16.50
CA ALA A 151 -7.77 14.14 -15.93
C ALA A 151 -8.15 15.35 -15.08
N TYR A 152 -9.13 16.12 -15.53
CA TYR A 152 -9.55 17.33 -14.85
C TYR A 152 -10.64 17.11 -13.79
N SER A 153 -11.51 16.13 -13.97
CA SER A 153 -12.52 15.77 -12.94
C SER A 153 -11.87 15.18 -11.67
N ASN A 154 -10.77 14.46 -11.83
CA ASN A 154 -10.06 13.83 -10.71
C ASN A 154 -8.97 14.73 -10.08
N SER A 155 -8.79 15.98 -10.55
CA SER A 155 -7.88 16.89 -9.88
C SER A 155 -8.59 17.55 -8.69
N ASP A 156 -8.02 17.44 -7.48
CA ASP A 156 -8.51 18.07 -6.24
C ASP A 156 -8.48 19.61 -6.29
N ASN A 157 -8.13 20.15 -7.43
CA ASN A 157 -8.00 21.58 -7.64
C ASN A 157 -9.33 22.15 -8.11
N LEU A 158 -9.95 23.00 -7.27
CA LEU A 158 -11.17 23.75 -7.59
C LEU A 158 -10.90 24.93 -8.56
N PHE A 159 -10.10 24.68 -9.60
CA PHE A 159 -9.86 25.63 -10.69
C PHE A 159 -10.26 25.01 -12.02
N SER A 160 -10.94 25.77 -12.86
CA SER A 160 -11.23 25.39 -14.24
C SER A 160 -9.96 25.41 -15.11
N LEU A 161 -10.05 24.87 -16.32
CA LEU A 161 -8.98 24.93 -17.33
C LEU A 161 -8.62 26.36 -17.73
N LYS A 162 -9.56 27.26 -17.63
CA LYS A 162 -9.38 28.70 -17.89
C LYS A 162 -8.72 29.43 -16.70
N GLY A 163 -8.51 28.73 -15.57
CA GLY A 163 -7.93 29.27 -14.35
C GLY A 163 -8.94 29.92 -13.41
N GLU A 164 -10.23 29.71 -13.63
CA GLU A 164 -11.30 30.23 -12.78
C GLU A 164 -11.43 29.41 -11.51
N LYS A 165 -11.46 30.06 -10.35
CA LYS A 165 -11.75 29.39 -9.08
C LYS A 165 -13.25 29.05 -9.02
N VAL A 166 -13.57 27.78 -8.81
CA VAL A 166 -14.94 27.26 -8.69
C VAL A 166 -15.23 26.81 -7.27
N ASN A 167 -16.51 26.67 -6.91
CA ASN A 167 -16.92 26.30 -5.56
C ASN A 167 -17.04 24.80 -5.36
N PHE A 168 -17.37 24.05 -6.44
CA PHE A 168 -17.56 22.61 -6.41
C PHE A 168 -17.28 21.98 -7.79
N LYS A 169 -17.22 20.65 -7.83
CA LYS A 169 -16.80 19.86 -8.99
C LYS A 169 -17.67 20.09 -10.21
N GLU A 170 -18.98 20.14 -10.04
CA GLU A 170 -19.94 20.30 -11.14
C GLU A 170 -19.79 21.64 -11.86
N GLU A 171 -19.43 22.70 -11.13
CA GLU A 171 -19.10 24.01 -11.74
C GLU A 171 -17.83 23.93 -12.58
N LYS A 172 -16.82 23.22 -12.07
CA LYS A 172 -15.57 22.96 -12.80
C LYS A 172 -15.85 22.20 -14.09
N ASP A 173 -16.65 21.14 -14.02
CA ASP A 173 -17.01 20.33 -15.18
C ASP A 173 -17.74 21.17 -16.21
N MET A 174 -18.64 22.07 -15.79
CA MET A 174 -19.32 23.01 -16.68
C MET A 174 -18.38 24.06 -17.29
N CYS A 175 -17.53 24.67 -16.51
CA CYS A 175 -16.49 25.59 -17.01
C CYS A 175 -15.64 24.91 -18.09
N ASN A 176 -15.17 23.73 -17.80
CA ASN A 176 -14.33 22.93 -18.71
C ASN A 176 -15.11 22.54 -19.98
N PHE A 177 -16.36 22.11 -19.86
CA PHE A 177 -17.22 21.77 -20.99
C PHE A 177 -17.46 22.97 -21.92
N LEU A 178 -17.80 24.13 -21.37
CA LEU A 178 -18.01 25.36 -22.14
C LEU A 178 -16.70 25.78 -22.83
N TYR A 179 -15.61 25.77 -22.10
CA TYR A 179 -14.29 26.10 -22.63
C TYR A 179 -13.88 25.16 -23.77
N PHE A 180 -14.01 23.85 -23.61
CA PHE A 180 -13.71 22.84 -24.64
C PHE A 180 -14.54 22.99 -25.90
N ASN A 181 -15.80 23.37 -25.74
CA ASN A 181 -16.70 23.56 -26.89
C ASN A 181 -16.57 24.95 -27.52
N GLY A 182 -15.59 25.75 -27.10
CA GLY A 182 -15.34 27.08 -27.63
C GLY A 182 -16.48 28.09 -27.35
N ILE A 183 -17.32 27.80 -26.36
CA ILE A 183 -18.42 28.68 -25.95
C ILE A 183 -17.84 29.76 -25.07
N VAL A 184 -17.94 31.01 -25.49
CA VAL A 184 -17.45 32.15 -24.71
C VAL A 184 -18.39 32.46 -23.56
N TYR A 185 -17.88 32.33 -22.35
CA TYR A 185 -18.65 32.55 -21.13
C TYR A 185 -17.89 33.38 -20.10
N ASN A 186 -18.63 33.98 -19.19
CA ASN A 186 -18.14 34.51 -17.93
C ASN A 186 -18.73 33.69 -16.78
N TYR A 187 -17.90 33.34 -15.81
CA TYR A 187 -18.32 32.63 -14.62
C TYR A 187 -18.16 33.55 -13.40
N ASP A 188 -19.21 33.68 -12.62
CA ASP A 188 -19.20 34.36 -11.33
C ASP A 188 -19.24 33.34 -10.19
N ASN A 189 -18.14 33.23 -9.46
CA ASN A 189 -17.98 32.30 -8.36
C ASN A 189 -18.81 32.65 -7.11
N ILE A 190 -19.30 33.90 -6.99
CA ILE A 190 -20.14 34.34 -5.87
C ILE A 190 -21.58 33.85 -6.05
N SER A 191 -22.13 34.02 -7.26
CA SER A 191 -23.51 33.63 -7.59
C SER A 191 -23.61 32.23 -8.18
N SER A 192 -22.49 31.56 -8.48
CA SER A 192 -22.44 30.28 -9.21
C SER A 192 -23.19 30.36 -10.54
N GLU A 193 -23.00 31.47 -11.25
CA GLU A 193 -23.71 31.77 -12.49
C GLU A 193 -22.76 31.86 -13.67
N PHE A 194 -23.18 31.30 -14.81
CA PHE A 194 -22.49 31.40 -16.08
C PHE A 194 -23.28 32.31 -17.02
N TYR A 195 -22.61 33.29 -17.61
CA TYR A 195 -23.20 34.11 -18.67
C TYR A 195 -22.57 33.77 -20.01
N LEU A 196 -23.38 33.36 -20.97
CA LEU A 196 -22.96 33.00 -22.33
C LEU A 196 -23.11 34.23 -23.24
N TYR A 197 -22.01 34.88 -23.59
CA TYR A 197 -21.96 36.16 -24.31
C TYR A 197 -22.67 36.10 -25.69
N GLU A 198 -22.35 35.12 -26.52
CA GLU A 198 -22.86 35.01 -27.89
C GLU A 198 -24.37 34.72 -27.94
N TYR A 199 -24.93 34.21 -26.87
CA TYR A 199 -26.30 33.71 -26.84
C TYR A 199 -27.20 34.51 -25.89
N ASP A 200 -26.64 35.47 -25.17
CA ASP A 200 -27.36 36.28 -24.16
C ASP A 200 -28.18 35.38 -23.21
N ARG A 201 -27.53 34.40 -22.58
CA ARG A 201 -28.14 33.42 -21.70
C ARG A 201 -27.34 33.29 -20.41
N TYR A 202 -28.06 32.98 -19.34
CA TYR A 202 -27.54 32.66 -18.04
C TYR A 202 -27.73 31.18 -17.72
N ILE A 203 -26.75 30.52 -17.12
CA ILE A 203 -26.87 29.16 -16.59
C ILE A 203 -26.66 29.25 -15.09
N ARG A 204 -27.60 28.67 -14.32
CA ARG A 204 -27.56 28.60 -12.86
C ARG A 204 -27.75 27.20 -12.36
N PHE A 205 -27.02 26.83 -11.33
CA PHE A 205 -27.27 25.60 -10.59
C PHE A 205 -28.54 25.69 -9.75
N SER A 206 -29.20 24.56 -9.60
CA SER A 206 -30.38 24.44 -8.75
C SER A 206 -30.44 23.07 -8.09
N LYS A 207 -30.61 23.03 -6.76
CA LYS A 207 -30.81 21.78 -6.00
C LYS A 207 -32.13 21.06 -6.35
N LYS A 208 -33.06 21.74 -6.99
CA LYS A 208 -34.32 21.17 -7.42
C LYS A 208 -34.49 21.38 -8.92
N LYS A 209 -35.13 20.43 -9.58
CA LYS A 209 -35.49 20.54 -11.00
C LYS A 209 -36.38 21.79 -11.22
N ARG A 210 -35.87 22.75 -11.98
CA ARG A 210 -36.58 23.99 -12.32
C ARG A 210 -36.78 24.09 -13.83
N LYS A 211 -37.90 24.68 -14.26
CA LYS A 211 -38.12 25.05 -15.67
C LYS A 211 -37.32 26.32 -15.97
N ARG A 212 -36.90 26.45 -17.22
CA ARG A 212 -36.30 27.68 -17.76
C ARG A 212 -37.19 28.89 -17.49
N ILE A 213 -36.61 29.98 -17.06
CA ILE A 213 -37.29 31.25 -16.81
C ILE A 213 -36.61 32.34 -17.65
N GLY A 214 -37.27 32.81 -18.71
CA GLY A 214 -36.71 33.85 -19.59
C GLY A 214 -35.37 33.45 -20.19
N LYS A 215 -34.31 34.20 -19.88
CA LYS A 215 -32.92 33.97 -20.32
C LYS A 215 -32.16 32.98 -19.44
N ILE A 216 -32.72 32.53 -18.32
CA ILE A 216 -32.04 31.68 -17.35
C ILE A 216 -32.30 30.20 -17.60
N ILE A 217 -31.24 29.41 -17.77
CA ILE A 217 -31.25 27.97 -17.86
C ILE A 217 -30.89 27.42 -16.50
N TYR A 218 -31.70 26.52 -15.94
CA TYR A 218 -31.39 25.86 -14.67
C TYR A 218 -30.88 24.46 -14.91
N ILE A 219 -29.68 24.18 -14.42
CA ILE A 219 -29.08 22.83 -14.41
C ILE A 219 -29.24 22.26 -13.00
N CYS A 220 -29.81 21.08 -12.89
CA CYS A 220 -29.97 20.41 -11.61
C CYS A 220 -28.66 19.74 -11.23
N GLU A 221 -28.24 19.93 -10.00
CA GLU A 221 -27.09 19.26 -9.39
C GLU A 221 -27.24 17.73 -9.52
N SER A 222 -26.26 17.05 -10.14
CA SER A 222 -26.26 15.60 -10.39
C SER A 222 -24.97 15.17 -11.05
N ASP A 223 -24.65 13.88 -10.97
CA ASP A 223 -23.45 13.27 -11.57
C ASP A 223 -23.41 13.37 -13.11
N ASP A 224 -24.54 13.64 -13.74
CA ASP A 224 -24.68 13.79 -15.20
C ASP A 224 -24.87 15.25 -15.66
N VAL A 225 -24.28 16.21 -14.91
CA VAL A 225 -24.41 17.65 -15.15
C VAL A 225 -24.01 18.05 -16.58
N ILE A 226 -22.96 17.45 -17.12
CA ILE A 226 -22.47 17.73 -18.48
C ILE A 226 -23.47 17.28 -19.54
N TYR A 227 -24.06 16.10 -19.38
CA TYR A 227 -25.08 15.60 -20.31
C TYR A 227 -26.32 16.51 -20.30
N LYS A 228 -26.73 16.98 -19.13
CA LYS A 228 -27.86 17.92 -18.98
C LYS A 228 -27.54 19.26 -19.61
N LEU A 229 -26.36 19.79 -19.39
CA LEU A 229 -25.89 21.04 -20.01
C LEU A 229 -25.88 20.91 -21.54
N ASP A 230 -25.27 19.88 -22.09
CA ASP A 230 -25.22 19.60 -23.53
C ASP A 230 -26.63 19.53 -24.13
N SER A 231 -27.54 18.79 -23.51
CA SER A 231 -28.92 18.64 -23.93
C SER A 231 -29.66 19.98 -23.95
N GLU A 232 -29.52 20.82 -22.91
CA GLU A 232 -30.15 22.12 -22.85
C GLU A 232 -29.59 23.12 -23.87
N LEU A 233 -28.25 23.11 -24.06
CA LEU A 233 -27.59 23.98 -25.04
C LEU A 233 -28.02 23.61 -26.47
N LYS A 234 -28.08 22.34 -26.83
CA LYS A 234 -28.62 21.87 -28.12
C LYS A 234 -30.07 22.24 -28.31
N ARG A 235 -30.89 22.09 -27.27
CA ARG A 235 -32.33 22.44 -27.31
C ARG A 235 -32.58 23.92 -27.59
N ILE A 236 -31.66 24.81 -27.21
CA ILE A 236 -31.78 26.25 -27.49
C ILE A 236 -31.03 26.68 -28.77
N GLY A 237 -30.52 25.70 -29.55
CA GLY A 237 -29.93 25.95 -30.85
C GLY A 237 -28.48 26.46 -30.81
N ILE A 238 -27.76 26.24 -29.69
CA ILE A 238 -26.35 26.59 -29.61
C ILE A 238 -25.55 25.57 -30.41
N SER A 239 -24.79 26.06 -31.38
CA SER A 239 -23.82 25.25 -32.15
C SER A 239 -22.46 25.43 -31.56
N TYR A 240 -21.72 24.32 -31.36
CA TYR A 240 -20.36 24.37 -30.85
C TYR A 240 -19.37 24.52 -32.00
N LYS A 241 -18.40 25.40 -31.78
CA LYS A 241 -17.26 25.55 -32.70
C LYS A 241 -16.16 24.57 -32.32
N GLY A 242 -16.32 23.34 -32.28
CA GLY A 242 -15.37 22.29 -31.91
C GLY A 242 -14.01 22.82 -31.40
N VAL A 243 -13.60 22.39 -30.23
CA VAL A 243 -12.30 22.75 -29.66
C VAL A 243 -11.21 22.03 -30.41
N ASN A 244 -10.09 22.70 -30.64
CA ASN A 244 -8.89 22.04 -31.13
C ASN A 244 -8.27 21.19 -30.00
N TYR A 245 -8.64 19.91 -29.93
CA TYR A 245 -8.17 18.96 -28.93
C TYR A 245 -6.65 18.80 -28.92
N ASN A 246 -5.99 19.08 -30.05
CA ASN A 246 -4.52 19.14 -30.08
C ASN A 246 -3.97 20.23 -29.16
N ASP A 247 -4.65 21.37 -29.04
CA ASP A 247 -4.21 22.44 -28.14
C ASP A 247 -4.43 22.04 -26.68
N ILE A 248 -5.50 21.33 -26.36
CA ILE A 248 -5.72 20.78 -25.02
C ILE A 248 -4.68 19.72 -24.67
N TRP A 249 -4.38 18.81 -25.60
CA TRP A 249 -3.33 17.83 -25.41
C TRP A 249 -1.95 18.48 -25.21
N ARG A 250 -1.66 19.55 -25.96
CA ARG A 250 -0.45 20.35 -25.74
C ARG A 250 -0.42 21.02 -24.37
N MET A 251 -1.56 21.44 -23.84
CA MET A 251 -1.66 21.98 -22.45
C MET A 251 -1.43 20.88 -21.42
N LEU A 252 -2.04 19.71 -21.58
CA LEU A 252 -1.81 18.56 -20.72
C LEU A 252 -0.35 18.13 -20.69
N ASN A 253 0.30 18.10 -21.86
CA ASN A 253 1.73 17.78 -21.99
C ASN A 253 2.66 18.86 -21.38
N ARG A 254 2.21 20.12 -21.28
CA ARG A 254 2.96 21.17 -20.60
C ARG A 254 2.80 21.11 -19.08
N ASP A 255 1.68 20.60 -18.59
CA ASP A 255 1.47 20.33 -17.16
C ASP A 255 2.00 18.94 -16.83
N GLU A 256 3.33 18.84 -16.68
CA GLU A 256 4.02 17.59 -16.33
C GLU A 256 3.43 16.93 -15.07
N ASN A 257 2.93 17.73 -14.12
CA ASN A 257 2.31 17.20 -12.90
C ASN A 257 0.98 16.48 -13.20
N LEU A 258 0.16 17.01 -14.10
CA LEU A 258 -1.13 16.42 -14.42
C LEU A 258 -0.97 15.13 -15.23
N LEU A 259 -0.12 15.17 -16.28
CA LEU A 259 0.18 13.99 -17.08
C LEU A 259 0.81 12.88 -16.22
N PHE A 260 1.73 13.24 -15.32
CA PHE A 260 2.33 12.31 -14.38
C PHE A 260 1.29 11.67 -13.46
N LYS A 261 0.36 12.45 -12.88
CA LYS A 261 -0.71 11.93 -12.02
C LYS A 261 -1.62 10.96 -12.77
N VAL A 262 -2.03 11.31 -13.99
CA VAL A 262 -2.88 10.45 -14.84
C VAL A 262 -2.15 9.16 -15.20
N SER A 263 -0.89 9.26 -15.62
CA SER A 263 -0.09 8.09 -15.98
C SER A 263 0.18 7.18 -14.77
N SER A 264 0.44 7.75 -13.61
CA SER A 264 0.63 7.01 -12.35
C SER A 264 -0.66 6.30 -11.90
N TYR A 265 -1.82 6.92 -12.12
CA TYR A 265 -3.11 6.26 -11.88
C TYR A 265 -3.27 5.03 -12.78
N PHE A 266 -3.07 5.18 -14.10
CA PHE A 266 -3.19 4.06 -15.03
C PHE A 266 -2.16 2.96 -14.76
N GLU A 267 -0.94 3.32 -14.38
CA GLU A 267 0.07 2.37 -13.94
C GLU A 267 -0.41 1.57 -12.72
N THR A 268 -0.99 2.24 -11.73
CA THR A 268 -1.56 1.58 -10.54
C THR A 268 -2.66 0.60 -10.93
N ILE A 269 -3.59 1.01 -11.80
CA ILE A 269 -4.69 0.17 -12.26
C ILE A 269 -4.17 -1.05 -13.03
N ILE A 270 -3.26 -0.88 -13.98
CA ILE A 270 -2.68 -1.99 -14.74
C ILE A 270 -1.97 -2.98 -13.81
N ASN A 271 -1.22 -2.48 -12.84
CA ASN A 271 -0.56 -3.31 -11.84
C ASN A 271 -1.58 -4.08 -10.97
N LEU A 272 -2.69 -3.46 -10.57
CA LEU A 272 -3.76 -4.13 -9.82
C LEU A 272 -4.44 -5.23 -10.64
N ILE A 273 -4.75 -4.96 -11.90
CA ILE A 273 -5.33 -5.96 -12.82
C ILE A 273 -4.41 -7.18 -12.91
N LYS A 274 -3.10 -6.97 -13.13
CA LYS A 274 -2.11 -8.05 -13.26
C LYS A 274 -1.85 -8.78 -11.93
N SER A 275 -1.72 -8.06 -10.82
CA SER A 275 -1.43 -8.64 -9.50
C SER A 275 -2.61 -9.42 -8.91
N ASN A 276 -3.84 -9.09 -9.30
CA ASN A 276 -5.05 -9.80 -8.92
C ASN A 276 -5.54 -10.78 -9.98
N GLN A 277 -4.86 -10.83 -11.16
CA GLN A 277 -5.20 -11.72 -12.28
C GLN A 277 -6.64 -11.52 -12.77
N TYR A 278 -7.08 -10.27 -12.84
CA TYR A 278 -8.36 -9.94 -13.48
C TYR A 278 -8.26 -10.06 -14.99
N ASN A 279 -9.33 -10.52 -15.62
CA ASN A 279 -9.48 -10.39 -17.07
C ASN A 279 -9.96 -8.97 -17.38
N ILE A 280 -9.24 -8.27 -18.26
CA ILE A 280 -9.56 -6.89 -18.65
C ILE A 280 -10.97 -6.76 -19.27
N ASP A 281 -11.47 -7.84 -19.88
CA ASP A 281 -12.78 -7.85 -20.55
C ASP A 281 -13.95 -7.99 -19.56
N ASP A 282 -13.69 -8.52 -18.36
CA ASP A 282 -14.70 -8.71 -17.30
C ASP A 282 -14.79 -7.49 -16.35
N LEU A 283 -13.99 -6.44 -16.58
CA LEU A 283 -13.98 -5.28 -15.72
C LEU A 283 -15.22 -4.39 -15.91
N TYR A 284 -15.62 -3.75 -14.81
CA TYR A 284 -16.74 -2.81 -14.78
C TYR A 284 -16.66 -1.77 -15.90
N ASP A 285 -17.78 -1.55 -16.60
CA ASP A 285 -17.90 -0.55 -17.65
C ASP A 285 -18.03 0.86 -17.09
N GLY A 286 -16.98 1.66 -17.28
CA GLY A 286 -16.90 3.05 -16.85
C GLY A 286 -15.82 3.79 -17.60
N ILE A 287 -15.69 5.09 -17.35
CA ILE A 287 -14.71 5.94 -18.04
C ILE A 287 -13.27 5.45 -17.77
N SER A 288 -12.96 5.04 -16.55
CA SER A 288 -11.63 4.53 -16.19
C SER A 288 -11.30 3.22 -16.92
N SER A 289 -12.25 2.29 -17.00
CA SER A 289 -12.11 1.04 -17.75
C SER A 289 -11.93 1.31 -19.25
N TYR A 290 -12.73 2.20 -19.82
CA TYR A 290 -12.61 2.60 -21.22
C TYR A 290 -11.22 3.16 -21.54
N LEU A 291 -10.66 4.00 -20.68
CA LEU A 291 -9.34 4.60 -20.87
C LEU A 291 -8.20 3.61 -20.66
N VAL A 292 -8.33 2.69 -19.70
CA VAL A 292 -7.27 1.73 -19.35
C VAL A 292 -7.17 0.58 -20.34
N ARG A 293 -8.31 0.08 -20.88
CA ARG A 293 -8.31 -1.10 -21.79
C ARG A 293 -7.31 -0.99 -22.96
N PRO A 294 -7.31 0.07 -23.79
CA PRO A 294 -6.37 0.17 -24.87
C PRO A 294 -4.91 0.28 -24.41
N LEU A 295 -4.65 0.95 -23.28
CA LEU A 295 -3.32 1.02 -22.67
C LEU A 295 -2.81 -0.37 -22.24
N TYR A 296 -3.66 -1.13 -21.57
CA TYR A 296 -3.37 -2.50 -21.14
C TYR A 296 -3.11 -3.42 -22.34
N MET A 297 -3.97 -3.38 -23.36
CA MET A 297 -3.85 -4.23 -24.54
C MET A 297 -2.57 -3.93 -25.35
N GLU A 298 -2.22 -2.65 -25.52
CA GLU A 298 -0.98 -2.25 -26.19
C GLU A 298 0.25 -2.65 -25.35
N TYR A 299 0.17 -2.56 -24.02
CA TYR A 299 1.24 -3.00 -23.14
C TYR A 299 1.47 -4.50 -23.21
N GLU A 300 0.43 -5.31 -23.12
CA GLU A 300 0.51 -6.76 -23.26
C GLU A 300 1.02 -7.19 -24.63
N LYS A 301 0.61 -6.47 -25.69
CA LYS A 301 1.13 -6.69 -27.05
C LYS A 301 2.63 -6.37 -27.12
N PHE A 302 3.04 -5.23 -26.59
CA PHE A 302 4.44 -4.82 -26.53
C PHE A 302 5.32 -5.86 -25.82
N LEU A 303 4.88 -6.35 -24.65
CA LEU A 303 5.63 -7.36 -23.90
C LEU A 303 5.82 -8.65 -24.71
N ARG A 304 4.75 -9.11 -25.38
CA ARG A 304 4.80 -10.32 -26.25
C ARG A 304 5.71 -10.14 -27.45
N GLU A 305 5.57 -9.03 -28.20
CA GLU A 305 6.35 -8.77 -29.43
C GLU A 305 7.84 -8.62 -29.15
N ASN A 306 8.23 -8.09 -28.00
CA ASN A 306 9.62 -7.91 -27.58
C ASN A 306 10.18 -9.10 -26.78
N ASN A 307 9.38 -10.14 -26.56
CA ASN A 307 9.75 -11.30 -25.71
C ASN A 307 10.29 -10.89 -24.34
N VAL A 308 9.60 -9.96 -23.69
CA VAL A 308 9.94 -9.48 -22.35
C VAL A 308 8.78 -9.73 -21.37
N VAL A 309 9.09 -9.77 -20.07
CA VAL A 309 8.11 -9.87 -18.97
C VAL A 309 8.33 -8.73 -18.00
N ASP A 310 7.24 -8.19 -17.46
CA ASP A 310 7.28 -7.31 -16.31
C ASP A 310 7.31 -8.09 -14.98
N PHE A 311 7.34 -7.37 -13.86
CA PHE A 311 7.38 -7.99 -12.55
C PHE A 311 6.14 -8.83 -12.23
N ASN A 312 4.93 -8.41 -12.66
CA ASN A 312 3.72 -9.17 -12.45
C ASN A 312 3.68 -10.43 -13.34
N ASP A 313 4.17 -10.31 -14.58
CA ASP A 313 4.22 -11.43 -15.51
C ASP A 313 5.19 -12.52 -15.06
N MET A 314 6.27 -12.18 -14.35
CA MET A 314 7.14 -13.20 -13.77
C MET A 314 6.33 -14.20 -12.92
N ILE A 315 5.37 -13.73 -12.16
CA ILE A 315 4.54 -14.55 -11.28
C ILE A 315 3.43 -15.23 -12.07
N ASN A 316 2.76 -14.49 -12.97
CA ASN A 316 1.63 -14.98 -13.75
C ASN A 316 2.07 -16.07 -14.72
N GLU A 317 3.16 -15.84 -15.44
CA GLU A 317 3.71 -16.81 -16.38
C GLU A 317 4.28 -18.04 -15.67
N ALA A 318 5.00 -17.84 -14.55
CA ALA A 318 5.44 -18.96 -13.71
C ALA A 318 4.25 -19.82 -13.26
N THR A 319 3.16 -19.18 -12.85
CA THR A 319 1.93 -19.90 -12.44
C THR A 319 1.36 -20.74 -13.58
N ARG A 320 1.37 -20.21 -14.81
CA ARG A 320 0.95 -20.92 -16.01
C ARG A 320 1.85 -22.12 -16.30
N LEU A 321 3.18 -21.90 -16.32
CA LEU A 321 4.16 -22.96 -16.61
C LEU A 321 4.08 -24.12 -15.59
N VAL A 322 3.85 -23.81 -14.32
CA VAL A 322 3.64 -24.83 -13.27
C VAL A 322 2.33 -25.59 -13.51
N LYS A 323 1.22 -24.90 -13.81
CA LYS A 323 -0.07 -25.53 -14.13
C LYS A 323 0.00 -26.45 -15.35
N ASP A 324 0.76 -26.07 -16.35
CA ASP A 324 0.96 -26.82 -17.60
C ASP A 324 2.00 -27.95 -17.44
N ASN A 325 2.56 -28.16 -16.24
CA ASN A 325 3.63 -29.12 -15.93
C ASN A 325 4.91 -28.94 -16.79
N LEU A 326 5.15 -27.74 -17.28
CA LEU A 326 6.39 -27.40 -17.99
C LEU A 326 7.56 -27.12 -17.05
N PHE A 327 7.25 -26.85 -15.79
CA PHE A 327 8.21 -26.76 -14.69
C PHE A 327 7.77 -27.70 -13.57
N VAL A 328 8.71 -28.47 -13.01
CA VAL A 328 8.47 -29.41 -11.91
C VAL A 328 9.39 -29.08 -10.75
N HIS A 329 8.88 -29.17 -9.52
CA HIS A 329 9.63 -28.93 -8.29
C HIS A 329 9.64 -30.13 -7.35
N ASN A 330 10.62 -30.16 -6.41
CA ASN A 330 10.78 -31.21 -5.43
C ASN A 330 10.55 -30.76 -3.98
N TYR A 331 10.01 -29.55 -3.75
CA TYR A 331 9.82 -29.02 -2.40
C TYR A 331 8.84 -29.86 -1.59
N ASP A 332 9.25 -30.21 -0.36
CA ASP A 332 8.43 -30.87 0.66
C ASP A 332 7.89 -29.87 1.67
N TYR A 333 8.58 -28.72 1.80
CA TYR A 333 8.22 -27.62 2.68
C TYR A 333 8.30 -26.27 1.94
N VAL A 334 7.24 -25.48 2.07
CA VAL A 334 7.21 -24.09 1.59
C VAL A 334 6.93 -23.18 2.78
N ILE A 335 7.86 -22.27 3.04
CA ILE A 335 7.82 -21.32 4.15
C ILE A 335 7.64 -19.94 3.58
N VAL A 336 6.64 -19.18 4.06
CA VAL A 336 6.34 -17.83 3.56
C VAL A 336 6.41 -16.83 4.70
N ASP A 337 7.32 -15.87 4.59
CA ASP A 337 7.42 -14.73 5.50
C ASP A 337 6.52 -13.56 5.05
N GLU A 338 6.11 -12.72 6.00
CA GLU A 338 5.23 -11.55 5.77
C GLU A 338 3.97 -11.92 4.96
N TYR A 339 3.32 -13.03 5.28
CA TYR A 339 2.21 -13.59 4.52
C TYR A 339 1.01 -12.63 4.38
N GLN A 340 0.86 -11.64 5.26
CA GLN A 340 -0.19 -10.62 5.18
C GLN A 340 -0.06 -9.68 3.96
N ASP A 341 1.08 -9.71 3.26
CA ASP A 341 1.33 -8.88 2.08
C ASP A 341 1.16 -9.63 0.76
N ILE A 342 0.62 -10.85 0.81
CA ILE A 342 0.44 -11.69 -0.37
C ILE A 342 -0.69 -11.14 -1.27
N SER A 343 -0.46 -11.14 -2.60
CA SER A 343 -1.47 -10.85 -3.62
C SER A 343 -2.10 -12.13 -4.16
N LYS A 344 -3.20 -11.99 -4.89
CA LYS A 344 -3.88 -13.11 -5.54
C LYS A 344 -2.96 -13.90 -6.49
N ALA A 345 -2.14 -13.19 -7.28
CA ALA A 345 -1.19 -13.84 -8.19
C ALA A 345 -0.16 -14.69 -7.44
N ARG A 346 0.42 -14.16 -6.33
CA ARG A 346 1.37 -14.91 -5.49
C ARG A 346 0.72 -16.11 -4.82
N PHE A 347 -0.50 -15.95 -4.32
CA PHE A 347 -1.30 -17.03 -3.79
C PHE A 347 -1.54 -18.14 -4.84
N ASN A 348 -1.91 -17.75 -6.08
CA ASN A 348 -2.16 -18.70 -7.16
C ASN A 348 -0.90 -19.45 -7.58
N LEU A 349 0.28 -18.83 -7.52
CA LEU A 349 1.56 -19.52 -7.74
C LEU A 349 1.77 -20.61 -6.68
N LEU A 350 1.57 -20.29 -5.39
CA LEU A 350 1.67 -21.30 -4.31
C LEU A 350 0.67 -22.43 -4.51
N LYS A 351 -0.57 -22.12 -4.88
CA LYS A 351 -1.60 -23.14 -5.18
C LYS A 351 -1.22 -24.02 -6.37
N ALA A 352 -0.65 -23.46 -7.43
CA ALA A 352 -0.19 -24.22 -8.59
C ALA A 352 0.94 -25.18 -8.22
N LEU A 353 1.96 -24.70 -7.48
CA LEU A 353 3.04 -25.55 -6.95
C LEU A 353 2.48 -26.70 -6.10
N ARG A 354 1.54 -26.39 -5.19
CA ARG A 354 0.95 -27.42 -4.33
C ARG A 354 0.11 -28.44 -5.05
N LYS A 355 -0.60 -28.02 -6.10
CA LYS A 355 -1.40 -28.94 -6.93
C LYS A 355 -0.51 -29.91 -7.69
N GLN A 356 0.68 -29.49 -8.09
CA GLN A 356 1.64 -30.32 -8.79
C GLN A 356 2.29 -31.36 -7.85
N LYS A 357 2.78 -30.93 -6.70
CA LYS A 357 3.33 -31.76 -5.63
C LYS A 357 2.89 -31.22 -4.27
N ASN A 358 2.22 -32.04 -3.49
CA ASN A 358 1.81 -31.64 -2.14
C ASN A 358 3.03 -31.37 -1.25
N TYR A 359 2.98 -30.27 -0.50
CA TYR A 359 4.03 -29.85 0.43
C TYR A 359 3.42 -29.31 1.74
N ASN A 360 4.20 -29.32 2.80
CA ASN A 360 3.83 -28.69 4.06
C ASN A 360 4.02 -27.17 3.97
N LEU A 361 2.95 -26.42 4.24
CA LEU A 361 2.95 -24.95 4.19
C LEU A 361 3.14 -24.36 5.59
N PHE A 362 4.08 -23.45 5.73
CA PHE A 362 4.35 -22.72 6.98
C PHE A 362 4.40 -21.21 6.69
N CYS A 363 3.31 -20.52 7.00
CA CYS A 363 3.17 -19.09 6.79
C CYS A 363 3.35 -18.33 8.09
N VAL A 364 4.13 -17.25 8.07
CA VAL A 364 4.31 -16.33 9.20
C VAL A 364 3.85 -14.94 8.78
N GLY A 365 3.03 -14.30 9.61
CA GLY A 365 2.50 -12.99 9.27
C GLY A 365 1.88 -12.22 10.44
N ASP A 366 1.58 -10.96 10.17
CA ASP A 366 0.93 -10.03 11.09
C ASP A 366 -0.11 -9.20 10.34
N ASP A 367 -1.39 -9.56 10.44
CA ASP A 367 -2.48 -8.83 9.79
C ASP A 367 -2.56 -7.35 10.21
N PHE A 368 -2.07 -6.99 11.42
CA PHE A 368 -1.94 -5.59 11.86
C PHE A 368 -0.92 -4.79 11.03
N GLN A 369 -0.03 -5.46 10.29
CA GLN A 369 0.97 -4.87 9.41
C GLN A 369 0.66 -5.04 7.92
N SER A 370 -0.58 -5.41 7.55
CA SER A 370 -1.02 -5.45 6.15
C SER A 370 -1.32 -4.04 5.65
N ILE A 371 -0.36 -3.43 4.94
CA ILE A 371 -0.37 -2.02 4.51
C ILE A 371 -0.04 -1.83 3.03
N TYR A 372 -0.12 -2.87 2.22
CA TYR A 372 0.19 -2.83 0.79
C TYR A 372 -1.02 -3.17 -0.10
N ARG A 373 -2.24 -2.81 0.36
CA ARG A 373 -3.47 -2.98 -0.42
C ARG A 373 -3.36 -2.30 -1.79
N PHE A 374 -2.81 -1.10 -1.84
CA PHE A 374 -2.61 -0.34 -3.09
C PHE A 374 -1.72 -1.07 -4.13
N SER A 375 -0.94 -2.07 -3.73
CA SER A 375 -0.13 -2.92 -4.60
C SER A 375 -0.73 -4.32 -4.82
N GLY A 376 -2.03 -4.49 -4.49
CA GLY A 376 -2.78 -5.73 -4.70
C GLY A 376 -2.65 -6.76 -3.58
N SER A 377 -2.12 -6.40 -2.39
CA SER A 377 -2.14 -7.32 -1.25
C SER A 377 -3.57 -7.54 -0.76
N ASP A 378 -3.91 -8.81 -0.48
CA ASP A 378 -5.22 -9.25 -0.05
C ASP A 378 -5.18 -9.75 1.39
N ILE A 379 -5.68 -8.92 2.32
CA ILE A 379 -5.72 -9.28 3.74
C ILE A 379 -6.59 -10.50 4.03
N SER A 380 -7.58 -10.80 3.18
CA SER A 380 -8.46 -11.94 3.37
C SER A 380 -7.70 -13.26 3.34
N LEU A 381 -6.59 -13.32 2.59
CA LEU A 381 -5.74 -14.51 2.47
C LEU A 381 -5.10 -14.92 3.80
N ILE A 382 -4.89 -13.99 4.72
CA ILE A 382 -4.40 -14.30 6.07
C ILE A 382 -5.55 -14.39 7.08
N THR A 383 -6.56 -13.49 7.01
CA THR A 383 -7.65 -13.47 7.99
C THR A 383 -8.62 -14.65 7.84
N HIS A 384 -8.73 -15.19 6.62
CA HIS A 384 -9.55 -16.37 6.30
C HIS A 384 -8.70 -17.51 5.73
N PHE A 385 -7.52 -17.70 6.29
CA PHE A 385 -6.50 -18.63 5.79
C PHE A 385 -7.04 -20.06 5.59
N ASP A 386 -7.88 -20.56 6.49
CA ASP A 386 -8.53 -21.86 6.43
C ASP A 386 -9.48 -22.05 5.24
N ARG A 387 -10.13 -20.99 4.77
CA ARG A 387 -10.94 -21.02 3.53
C ARG A 387 -10.11 -21.34 2.29
N TYR A 388 -8.88 -20.82 2.27
CA TYR A 388 -8.00 -20.93 1.12
C TYR A 388 -7.15 -22.20 1.14
N TRP A 389 -6.71 -22.62 2.34
CA TRP A 389 -5.77 -23.74 2.50
C TRP A 389 -6.38 -24.99 3.13
N GLY A 390 -7.61 -24.92 3.63
CA GLY A 390 -8.27 -26.01 4.36
C GLY A 390 -7.83 -26.08 5.82
N LYS A 391 -7.95 -27.26 6.43
CA LYS A 391 -7.64 -27.48 7.86
C LYS A 391 -6.25 -26.92 8.21
N THR A 392 -6.22 -25.96 9.10
CA THR A 392 -5.02 -25.19 9.43
C THR A 392 -4.74 -25.23 10.93
N ASN A 393 -3.48 -25.39 11.29
CA ASN A 393 -3.03 -25.11 12.65
C ASN A 393 -2.60 -23.65 12.77
N VAL A 394 -3.22 -22.92 13.70
CA VAL A 394 -2.90 -21.51 13.96
C VAL A 394 -2.11 -21.40 15.26
N SER A 395 -0.85 -20.99 15.16
CA SER A 395 0.01 -20.67 16.30
C SER A 395 0.08 -19.16 16.51
N ARG A 396 0.15 -18.70 17.77
CA ARG A 396 0.25 -17.27 18.11
C ARG A 396 1.48 -17.02 18.96
N ILE A 397 2.33 -16.09 18.50
CA ILE A 397 3.51 -15.62 19.25
C ILE A 397 3.14 -14.30 19.91
N HIS A 398 3.20 -14.28 21.23
CA HIS A 398 2.68 -13.16 22.02
C HIS A 398 3.76 -12.18 22.48
N ASN A 399 4.99 -12.64 22.73
CA ASN A 399 6.02 -11.83 23.34
C ASN A 399 6.75 -10.96 22.30
N THR A 400 6.70 -9.63 22.47
CA THR A 400 7.55 -8.73 21.70
C THR A 400 8.80 -8.36 22.49
N TYR A 401 9.94 -8.36 21.80
CA TYR A 401 11.23 -8.00 22.35
C TYR A 401 11.67 -6.59 21.94
N ARG A 402 10.78 -5.84 21.28
CA ARG A 402 11.09 -4.53 20.71
C ARG A 402 10.72 -3.38 21.64
N PHE A 403 9.52 -3.42 22.23
CA PHE A 403 8.92 -2.30 22.95
C PHE A 403 8.17 -2.74 24.21
N SER A 404 7.81 -1.77 25.05
CA SER A 404 7.18 -2.00 26.35
C SER A 404 5.76 -2.56 26.26
N ASP A 405 5.31 -3.20 27.34
CA ASP A 405 3.95 -3.76 27.48
C ASP A 405 2.87 -2.67 27.36
N LYS A 406 3.15 -1.46 27.87
CA LYS A 406 2.24 -0.32 27.70
C LYS A 406 2.05 0.04 26.23
N LEU A 407 3.12 0.10 25.43
CA LEU A 407 3.00 0.37 24.00
C LEU A 407 2.27 -0.77 23.29
N ALA A 408 2.56 -2.02 23.65
CA ALA A 408 1.86 -3.18 23.08
C ALA A 408 0.34 -3.10 23.33
N LYS A 409 -0.09 -2.75 24.53
CA LYS A 409 -1.51 -2.60 24.90
C LYS A 409 -2.16 -1.44 24.14
N ILE A 410 -1.54 -0.25 24.13
CA ILE A 410 -2.11 0.92 23.46
C ILE A 410 -2.24 0.67 21.97
N SER A 411 -1.16 0.27 21.29
CA SER A 411 -1.16 0.05 19.85
C SER A 411 -2.05 -1.12 19.43
N GLY A 412 -2.06 -2.20 20.22
CA GLY A 412 -2.94 -3.35 20.02
C GLY A 412 -4.41 -2.99 20.17
N ASN A 413 -4.79 -2.30 21.23
CA ASN A 413 -6.18 -1.85 21.45
C ASN A 413 -6.62 -0.88 20.35
N PHE A 414 -5.73 -0.02 19.86
CA PHE A 414 -6.00 0.90 18.78
C PHE A 414 -6.35 0.17 17.48
N VAL A 415 -5.51 -0.77 17.03
CA VAL A 415 -5.75 -1.48 15.77
C VAL A 415 -6.92 -2.46 15.89
N MET A 416 -7.13 -3.08 17.05
CA MET A 416 -8.22 -4.02 17.32
C MET A 416 -9.60 -3.37 17.48
N LYS A 417 -9.73 -2.06 17.40
CA LYS A 417 -11.04 -1.42 17.20
C LYS A 417 -11.70 -1.90 15.90
N ASN A 418 -10.90 -2.22 14.89
CA ASN A 418 -11.38 -2.94 13.72
C ASN A 418 -11.60 -4.41 14.09
N SER A 419 -12.87 -4.84 14.13
CA SER A 419 -13.26 -6.20 14.50
C SER A 419 -12.84 -7.27 13.49
N ASN A 420 -12.47 -6.88 12.26
CA ASN A 420 -12.02 -7.79 11.20
C ASN A 420 -10.57 -8.25 11.39
N GLN A 421 -9.83 -7.64 12.32
CA GLN A 421 -8.46 -8.04 12.63
C GLN A 421 -8.42 -9.30 13.50
N ILE A 422 -7.39 -10.13 13.29
CA ILE A 422 -7.17 -11.34 14.09
C ILE A 422 -6.83 -10.95 15.52
N ARG A 423 -7.63 -11.39 16.49
CA ARG A 423 -7.38 -11.12 17.91
C ARG A 423 -6.06 -11.72 18.36
N LYS A 424 -5.19 -10.86 18.89
CA LYS A 424 -3.91 -11.25 19.48
C LYS A 424 -3.62 -10.39 20.71
N ASN A 425 -2.92 -10.98 21.67
CA ASN A 425 -2.49 -10.30 22.88
C ASN A 425 -0.97 -10.23 22.88
N ILE A 426 -0.42 -9.11 22.45
CA ILE A 426 1.02 -8.89 22.41
C ILE A 426 1.47 -8.39 23.78
N LYS A 427 2.53 -8.98 24.33
CA LYS A 427 3.14 -8.64 25.62
C LYS A 427 4.55 -8.13 25.38
N GLY A 428 4.83 -6.93 25.86
CA GLY A 428 6.16 -6.33 25.85
C GLY A 428 6.91 -6.52 27.18
N PHE A 429 8.06 -5.89 27.30
CA PHE A 429 8.77 -5.81 28.58
C PHE A 429 8.10 -4.77 29.50
N GLU A 430 8.24 -4.97 30.80
CA GLU A 430 7.73 -4.01 31.78
C GLU A 430 8.49 -2.69 31.72
N SER A 431 7.77 -1.58 31.77
CA SER A 431 8.33 -0.22 31.83
C SER A 431 7.35 0.70 32.56
N THR A 432 7.91 1.58 33.37
CA THR A 432 7.15 2.62 34.09
C THR A 432 6.91 3.84 33.22
N GLU A 433 7.72 4.05 32.18
CA GLU A 433 7.63 5.22 31.30
C GLU A 433 6.42 5.18 30.38
N ASN A 434 5.89 6.36 30.06
CA ASN A 434 4.86 6.51 29.03
C ASN A 434 5.50 6.40 27.66
N PRO A 435 5.18 5.37 26.85
CA PRO A 435 5.82 5.10 25.57
C PRO A 435 5.32 6.00 24.43
N ILE A 436 4.26 6.77 24.64
CA ILE A 436 3.70 7.68 23.61
C ILE A 436 3.51 9.06 24.24
N GLN A 437 3.89 10.07 23.48
CA GLN A 437 3.67 11.47 23.85
C GLN A 437 3.17 12.27 22.65
N VAL A 438 2.11 13.03 22.82
CA VAL A 438 1.62 13.99 21.83
C VAL A 438 2.34 15.30 22.05
N ILE A 439 2.92 15.86 20.98
CA ILE A 439 3.64 17.14 21.02
C ILE A 439 3.21 18.03 19.84
N SER A 440 3.39 19.34 20.02
CA SER A 440 3.25 20.30 18.91
C SER A 440 4.52 20.39 18.05
N TYR A 441 4.42 20.99 16.87
CA TYR A 441 5.59 21.22 16.01
C TYR A 441 6.66 22.06 16.69
N ASP A 442 6.27 23.03 17.52
CA ASP A 442 7.18 23.92 18.25
C ASP A 442 8.02 23.14 19.28
N GLU A 443 7.53 22.00 19.76
CA GLU A 443 8.21 21.17 20.73
C GLU A 443 9.17 20.13 20.09
N VAL A 444 9.17 19.99 18.75
CA VAL A 444 9.99 18.99 18.05
C VAL A 444 11.48 19.16 18.37
N VAL A 445 12.01 20.37 18.18
CA VAL A 445 13.44 20.64 18.41
C VAL A 445 13.82 20.53 19.89
N THR A 446 12.98 21.03 20.77
CA THR A 446 13.19 20.90 22.23
C THR A 446 13.19 19.42 22.64
N THR A 447 12.30 18.63 22.06
CA THR A 447 12.22 17.18 22.31
C THR A 447 13.48 16.48 21.77
N LEU A 448 13.92 16.79 20.54
CA LEU A 448 15.17 16.24 19.98
C LEU A 448 16.38 16.56 20.86
N ASN A 449 16.46 17.80 21.36
CA ASN A 449 17.55 18.22 22.25
C ASN A 449 17.56 17.46 23.59
N SER A 450 16.45 16.92 24.04
CA SER A 450 16.33 16.16 25.29
C SER A 450 16.68 14.67 25.15
N LEU A 451 16.85 14.16 23.91
CA LEU A 451 17.15 12.74 23.69
C LEU A 451 18.57 12.37 24.14
N PRO A 452 18.81 11.11 24.55
CA PRO A 452 20.15 10.61 24.81
C PRO A 452 21.07 10.74 23.60
N ASN A 453 22.37 10.90 23.84
CA ASN A 453 23.38 11.00 22.78
C ASN A 453 23.38 9.74 21.90
N PHE A 454 23.68 9.94 20.61
CA PHE A 454 23.78 8.87 19.61
C PHE A 454 22.50 8.05 19.38
N SER A 455 21.34 8.58 19.81
CA SER A 455 20.05 7.93 19.57
C SER A 455 19.73 7.86 18.09
N THR A 456 19.11 6.74 17.68
CA THR A 456 18.51 6.61 16.34
C THR A 456 17.09 7.14 16.37
N VAL A 457 16.75 8.01 15.42
CA VAL A 457 15.46 8.70 15.34
C VAL A 457 14.85 8.53 13.95
N TYR A 458 13.60 8.05 13.88
CA TYR A 458 12.84 8.10 12.64
C TYR A 458 11.79 9.20 12.69
N MET A 459 11.83 10.09 11.69
CA MET A 459 10.74 11.01 11.38
C MET A 459 9.81 10.31 10.38
N LEU A 460 8.59 9.95 10.81
CA LEU A 460 7.67 9.12 10.04
C LEU A 460 6.53 9.96 9.48
N GLY A 461 6.48 10.13 8.16
CA GLY A 461 5.38 10.77 7.44
C GLY A 461 4.43 9.77 6.83
N ARG A 462 3.15 10.17 6.63
CA ARG A 462 2.20 9.41 5.81
C ARG A 462 2.59 9.50 4.32
N TYR A 463 3.07 10.65 3.89
CA TYR A 463 3.49 10.98 2.53
C TYR A 463 4.95 11.46 2.48
N ASN A 464 5.59 11.36 1.30
CA ASN A 464 6.93 11.91 1.12
C ASN A 464 6.96 13.44 1.34
N LYS A 465 5.88 14.16 0.99
CA LYS A 465 5.76 15.61 1.18
C LYS A 465 5.66 16.05 2.64
N ASP A 466 5.41 15.13 3.56
CA ASP A 466 5.32 15.48 4.98
C ASP A 466 6.64 16.02 5.54
N ILE A 467 7.77 15.71 4.90
CA ILE A 467 9.08 16.29 5.25
C ILE A 467 9.10 17.82 5.13
N ASP A 468 8.28 18.42 4.26
CA ASP A 468 8.22 19.87 4.07
C ASP A 468 7.77 20.61 5.33
N VAL A 469 7.10 19.93 6.25
CA VAL A 469 6.76 20.48 7.55
C VAL A 469 8.01 20.66 8.41
N LEU A 470 8.97 19.73 8.34
CA LEU A 470 10.24 19.80 9.06
C LEU A 470 11.14 20.92 8.54
N ARG A 471 11.06 21.26 7.25
CA ARG A 471 11.78 22.43 6.66
C ARG A 471 11.38 23.76 7.28
N LYS A 472 10.21 23.82 7.92
CA LYS A 472 9.68 25.01 8.60
C LYS A 472 10.01 25.07 10.09
N CYS A 473 10.61 23.99 10.64
CA CYS A 473 11.02 23.94 12.04
C CYS A 473 12.39 24.62 12.21
N GLU A 474 12.44 25.73 12.93
CA GLU A 474 13.70 26.40 13.27
C GLU A 474 14.61 25.47 14.08
N GLY A 475 15.86 25.29 13.64
CA GLY A 475 16.83 24.36 14.25
C GLY A 475 16.79 22.93 13.69
N VAL A 476 16.06 22.72 12.58
CA VAL A 476 16.10 21.48 11.79
C VAL A 476 16.49 21.82 10.36
N THR A 477 17.52 21.18 9.87
CA THR A 477 17.98 21.31 8.48
C THR A 477 17.64 20.03 7.71
N VAL A 478 16.98 20.16 6.56
CA VAL A 478 16.69 19.06 5.64
C VAL A 478 17.60 19.17 4.44
N LEU A 479 18.47 18.19 4.25
CA LEU A 479 19.40 18.09 3.12
C LEU A 479 18.89 17.07 2.11
N TYR A 480 19.01 17.40 0.82
CA TYR A 480 18.73 16.48 -0.26
C TYR A 480 20.04 15.95 -0.87
N ASP A 481 20.26 14.66 -0.76
CA ASP A 481 21.35 13.96 -1.44
C ASP A 481 20.89 13.60 -2.86
N SER A 482 21.37 14.35 -3.84
CA SER A 482 21.02 14.16 -5.25
C SER A 482 21.57 12.86 -5.83
N TYR A 483 22.66 12.32 -5.28
CA TYR A 483 23.27 11.07 -5.72
C TYR A 483 22.46 9.84 -5.30
N ASN A 484 22.07 9.80 -4.01
CA ASN A 484 21.27 8.70 -3.45
C ASN A 484 19.77 8.94 -3.55
N LYS A 485 19.32 10.11 -4.07
CA LYS A 485 17.92 10.57 -4.11
C LYS A 485 17.23 10.44 -2.73
N LYS A 486 17.95 10.79 -1.68
CA LYS A 486 17.53 10.62 -0.30
C LYS A 486 17.57 11.95 0.43
N GLU A 487 16.54 12.19 1.24
CA GLU A 487 16.50 13.33 2.16
C GLU A 487 17.00 12.89 3.53
N SER A 488 17.89 13.68 4.11
CA SER A 488 18.40 13.52 5.48
C SER A 488 17.97 14.71 6.33
N VAL A 489 17.71 14.44 7.60
CA VAL A 489 17.28 15.44 8.58
C VAL A 489 18.38 15.61 9.62
N ILE A 490 18.77 16.84 9.88
CA ILE A 490 19.79 17.19 10.87
C ILE A 490 19.16 18.12 11.90
N CYS A 491 19.35 17.84 13.17
CA CYS A 491 19.07 18.79 14.24
C CYS A 491 20.35 19.60 14.50
N ASP A 492 20.31 20.90 14.29
CA ASP A 492 21.50 21.76 14.24
C ASP A 492 22.34 21.71 15.53
N LYS A 493 21.67 21.58 16.69
CA LYS A 493 22.32 21.48 18.00
C LYS A 493 22.65 20.04 18.42
N ARG A 494 22.21 19.04 17.66
CA ARG A 494 22.31 17.61 17.99
C ARG A 494 22.74 16.78 16.78
N ILE A 495 23.92 17.13 16.27
CA ILE A 495 24.55 16.43 15.13
C ILE A 495 24.94 14.98 15.46
N ASP A 496 24.95 14.63 16.75
CA ASP A 496 25.19 13.27 17.26
C ASP A 496 24.00 12.33 17.05
N LEU A 497 22.79 12.86 16.82
CA LEU A 497 21.61 12.05 16.56
C LEU A 497 21.61 11.53 15.12
N ASN A 498 21.30 10.25 14.94
CA ASN A 498 21.08 9.67 13.62
C ASN A 498 19.60 9.79 13.26
N ILE A 499 19.23 10.86 12.54
CA ILE A 499 17.85 11.18 12.18
C ILE A 499 17.62 10.82 10.72
N GLU A 500 16.59 10.01 10.45
CA GLU A 500 16.19 9.64 9.10
C GLU A 500 14.69 9.94 8.91
N PHE A 501 14.32 10.57 7.77
CA PHE A 501 12.94 10.70 7.36
C PHE A 501 12.54 9.51 6.49
N LEU A 502 11.40 8.91 6.83
CA LEU A 502 10.82 7.79 6.11
C LEU A 502 9.29 7.97 6.01
N THR A 503 8.70 7.52 4.92
CA THR A 503 7.25 7.25 5.00
C THR A 503 7.03 6.01 5.89
N VAL A 504 5.86 5.95 6.54
CA VAL A 504 5.52 4.79 7.37
C VAL A 504 5.62 3.48 6.59
N HIS A 505 5.25 3.47 5.31
CA HIS A 505 5.39 2.29 4.43
C HIS A 505 6.86 1.84 4.31
N LYS A 506 7.79 2.79 4.08
CA LYS A 506 9.23 2.49 3.99
C LYS A 506 9.84 2.05 5.32
N SER A 507 9.24 2.44 6.45
CA SER A 507 9.70 2.06 7.78
C SER A 507 9.35 0.65 8.19
N LYS A 508 8.47 -0.05 7.43
CA LYS A 508 8.09 -1.43 7.74
C LYS A 508 9.32 -2.34 7.75
N GLY A 509 9.42 -3.18 8.77
CA GLY A 509 10.61 -4.02 9.01
C GLY A 509 11.74 -3.33 9.78
N LEU A 510 11.82 -1.99 9.76
CA LEU A 510 12.85 -1.22 10.44
C LEU A 510 12.46 -0.89 11.89
N GLN A 511 13.40 -0.31 12.65
CA GLN A 511 13.20 0.15 14.03
C GLN A 511 14.23 1.23 14.40
N ALA A 512 13.83 2.15 15.28
CA ALA A 512 14.68 3.19 15.85
C ALA A 512 14.48 3.25 17.37
N ASP A 513 15.36 3.96 18.09
CA ASP A 513 15.17 4.14 19.51
C ASP A 513 13.97 5.05 19.79
N TYR A 514 13.84 6.12 18.99
CA TYR A 514 12.73 7.06 19.05
C TYR A 514 12.08 7.23 17.67
N THR A 515 10.76 7.48 17.67
CA THR A 515 10.03 7.83 16.44
C THR A 515 9.21 9.08 16.63
N PHE A 516 9.16 9.93 15.61
CA PHE A 516 8.28 11.08 15.52
C PHE A 516 7.33 10.83 14.35
N VAL A 517 6.06 10.57 14.65
CA VAL A 517 5.03 10.47 13.61
C VAL A 517 4.52 11.87 13.35
N ILE A 518 4.74 12.37 12.16
CA ILE A 518 4.41 13.74 11.78
C ILE A 518 3.11 13.83 11.02
N ASN A 519 2.54 15.04 10.92
CA ASN A 519 1.31 15.34 10.18
C ASN A 519 0.03 14.65 10.72
N ASN A 520 -0.04 14.47 12.06
CA ASN A 520 -1.24 13.89 12.71
C ASN A 520 -2.36 14.94 12.89
N LYS A 521 -2.76 15.58 11.80
CA LYS A 521 -3.81 16.60 11.80
C LYS A 521 -5.04 16.12 11.06
N ASP A 522 -6.19 16.70 11.41
CA ASP A 522 -7.45 16.47 10.73
C ASP A 522 -7.49 17.25 9.41
N SER A 523 -7.01 16.62 8.33
CA SER A 523 -7.02 17.17 6.99
C SER A 523 -7.09 16.05 5.96
N GLU A 524 -7.40 16.38 4.71
CA GLU A 524 -7.49 15.41 3.61
C GLU A 524 -6.21 14.57 3.46
N MET A 525 -5.05 15.22 3.50
CA MET A 525 -3.73 14.57 3.48
C MET A 525 -3.10 14.49 4.87
N GLY A 526 -3.88 14.38 5.92
CA GLY A 526 -3.41 14.14 7.27
C GLY A 526 -3.08 12.68 7.55
N PHE A 527 -3.01 12.34 8.83
CA PHE A 527 -2.90 10.95 9.27
C PHE A 527 -3.96 10.66 10.35
N PRO A 528 -5.10 10.00 10.01
CA PRO A 528 -5.36 9.23 8.78
C PRO A 528 -5.60 10.10 7.55
N SER A 529 -5.22 9.57 6.39
CA SER A 529 -5.60 10.13 5.10
C SER A 529 -7.12 9.99 4.90
N LYS A 530 -7.75 11.05 4.38
CA LYS A 530 -9.16 11.04 4.00
C LYS A 530 -9.36 10.85 2.48
N ILE A 531 -8.28 10.66 1.73
CA ILE A 531 -8.35 10.36 0.29
C ILE A 531 -9.05 9.01 0.11
N ILE A 532 -10.09 9.01 -0.70
CA ILE A 532 -10.91 7.83 -0.98
C ILE A 532 -10.56 7.32 -2.38
N ASP A 533 -10.32 6.01 -2.52
CA ASP A 533 -10.19 5.38 -3.83
C ASP A 533 -11.47 5.59 -4.64
N ASP A 534 -11.33 5.83 -5.95
CA ASP A 534 -12.46 5.86 -6.88
C ASP A 534 -13.12 4.47 -7.00
N GLU A 535 -14.35 4.44 -7.55
CA GLU A 535 -15.14 3.20 -7.62
C GLU A 535 -14.47 2.11 -8.45
N PHE A 536 -13.76 2.49 -9.52
CA PHE A 536 -13.05 1.52 -10.35
C PHE A 536 -11.87 0.91 -9.60
N THR A 537 -11.06 1.72 -8.92
CA THR A 537 -9.99 1.23 -8.04
C THR A 537 -10.55 0.33 -6.94
N LYS A 538 -11.67 0.71 -6.31
CA LYS A 538 -12.33 -0.14 -5.30
C LYS A 538 -12.77 -1.49 -5.86
N SER A 539 -13.27 -1.54 -7.09
CA SER A 539 -13.71 -2.79 -7.71
C SER A 539 -12.56 -3.76 -7.98
N LEU A 540 -11.36 -3.24 -8.24
CA LEU A 540 -10.14 -4.03 -8.40
C LEU A 540 -9.52 -4.47 -7.08
N LEU A 541 -9.83 -3.75 -6.01
CA LEU A 541 -9.43 -4.04 -4.65
C LEU A 541 -10.58 -4.73 -3.92
N ASP A 542 -10.90 -5.96 -4.31
CA ASP A 542 -12.08 -6.77 -3.94
C ASP A 542 -12.24 -7.07 -2.42
N PHE A 543 -11.41 -6.47 -1.58
CA PHE A 543 -11.25 -6.80 -0.17
C PHE A 543 -11.59 -5.59 0.68
N SER A 544 -12.86 -5.21 0.65
CA SER A 544 -13.35 -4.13 1.49
C SER A 544 -13.28 -4.57 2.95
N ASP A 545 -12.22 -4.15 3.62
CA ASP A 545 -12.26 -4.01 5.06
C ASP A 545 -13.16 -2.80 5.34
N ASP A 546 -14.44 -3.04 5.52
CA ASP A 546 -15.49 -2.01 5.64
C ASP A 546 -15.36 -1.12 6.89
N TYR A 547 -14.36 -1.41 7.74
CA TYR A 547 -14.12 -0.59 8.92
C TYR A 547 -13.52 0.78 8.54
N PRO A 548 -14.01 1.89 9.09
CA PRO A 548 -13.50 3.22 8.78
C PRO A 548 -11.99 3.34 8.98
N TYR A 549 -11.30 3.80 7.94
CA TYR A 549 -9.84 3.93 7.94
C TYR A 549 -9.07 2.63 8.27
N ALA A 550 -9.58 1.47 7.86
CA ALA A 550 -9.00 0.18 8.22
C ALA A 550 -7.50 0.07 7.90
N GLU A 551 -7.09 0.39 6.65
CA GLU A 551 -5.68 0.37 6.25
C GLU A 551 -4.87 1.47 6.93
N GLU A 552 -5.40 2.68 7.03
CA GLU A 552 -4.76 3.80 7.74
C GLU A 552 -4.51 3.45 9.23
N ARG A 553 -5.44 2.73 9.85
CA ARG A 553 -5.31 2.25 11.23
C ARG A 553 -4.17 1.24 11.38
N ARG A 554 -4.02 0.30 10.43
CA ARG A 554 -2.87 -0.61 10.38
C ARG A 554 -1.56 0.14 10.13
N LEU A 555 -1.60 1.13 9.22
CA LEU A 555 -0.45 1.97 8.94
C LEU A 555 -0.01 2.75 10.19
N PHE A 556 -0.97 3.30 10.93
CA PHE A 556 -0.68 3.99 12.19
C PHE A 556 -0.13 3.05 13.27
N TYR A 557 -0.65 1.81 13.36
CA TYR A 557 -0.07 0.76 14.21
C TYR A 557 1.39 0.48 13.82
N VAL A 558 1.69 0.40 12.53
CA VAL A 558 3.08 0.25 12.06
C VAL A 558 3.93 1.42 12.55
N ALA A 559 3.47 2.67 12.41
CA ALA A 559 4.20 3.85 12.87
C ALA A 559 4.49 3.80 14.37
N LEU A 560 3.46 3.52 15.20
CA LEU A 560 3.59 3.41 16.66
C LEU A 560 4.61 2.35 17.09
N THR A 561 4.69 1.24 16.37
CA THR A 561 5.51 0.07 16.72
C THR A 561 6.91 0.07 16.09
N ARG A 562 7.36 1.20 15.52
CA ARG A 562 8.75 1.33 15.01
C ARG A 562 9.73 1.71 16.10
N CYS A 563 9.30 2.36 17.17
CA CYS A 563 10.19 2.74 18.27
C CYS A 563 10.52 1.54 19.19
N LYS A 564 11.68 1.62 19.82
CA LYS A 564 12.07 0.74 20.94
C LYS A 564 11.71 1.36 22.28
N ILE A 565 11.89 2.69 22.40
CA ILE A 565 11.78 3.42 23.67
C ILE A 565 10.49 4.24 23.68
N LYS A 566 10.37 5.24 22.78
CA LYS A 566 9.25 6.19 22.81
C LYS A 566 8.86 6.67 21.42
N CYS A 567 7.55 6.87 21.23
CA CYS A 567 6.93 7.44 20.05
C CYS A 567 6.37 8.83 20.37
N PHE A 568 6.75 9.83 19.60
CA PHE A 568 6.21 11.19 19.66
C PHE A 568 5.22 11.38 18.49
N LEU A 569 3.99 11.79 18.82
CA LEU A 569 2.95 12.08 17.83
C LEU A 569 2.89 13.61 17.64
N VAL A 570 3.39 14.08 16.50
CA VAL A 570 3.51 15.50 16.21
C VAL A 570 2.24 15.98 15.51
N THR A 571 1.59 17.00 16.08
CA THR A 571 0.32 17.56 15.57
C THR A 571 0.29 19.09 15.68
N VAL A 572 -0.78 19.69 15.18
CA VAL A 572 -1.09 21.11 15.34
C VAL A 572 -2.17 21.21 16.41
N LYS A 573 -1.93 22.00 17.47
CA LYS A 573 -2.89 22.20 18.55
C LYS A 573 -4.21 22.75 18.01
N GLY A 574 -5.30 22.04 18.35
CA GLY A 574 -6.67 22.38 17.91
C GLY A 574 -7.02 21.84 16.50
N CYS A 575 -6.10 21.09 15.87
CA CYS A 575 -6.33 20.44 14.59
C CYS A 575 -5.93 18.95 14.63
N GLU A 576 -5.99 18.36 15.81
CA GLU A 576 -5.62 16.96 16.05
C GLU A 576 -6.50 16.01 15.23
N SER A 577 -5.92 14.95 14.74
CA SER A 577 -6.67 13.92 14.03
C SER A 577 -7.45 13.03 15.01
N THR A 578 -8.48 12.36 14.51
CA THR A 578 -9.27 11.40 15.29
C THR A 578 -8.42 10.29 15.91
N PHE A 579 -7.30 9.92 15.26
CA PHE A 579 -6.37 8.92 15.82
C PHE A 579 -5.63 9.42 17.05
N ILE A 580 -5.32 10.71 17.11
CA ILE A 580 -4.72 11.32 18.32
C ILE A 580 -5.69 11.28 19.49
N ASP A 581 -6.98 11.60 19.27
CA ASP A 581 -8.01 11.56 20.32
C ASP A 581 -8.20 10.13 20.86
N GLU A 582 -8.19 9.15 19.95
CA GLU A 582 -8.28 7.74 20.35
C GLU A 582 -7.08 7.30 21.18
N ILE A 583 -5.87 7.65 20.76
CA ILE A 583 -4.64 7.31 21.50
C ILE A 583 -4.61 8.00 22.87
N ASN A 584 -4.96 9.28 22.95
CA ASN A 584 -5.04 10.01 24.22
C ASN A 584 -6.00 9.33 25.20
N THR A 585 -7.15 8.85 24.69
CA THR A 585 -8.11 8.10 25.51
C THR A 585 -7.53 6.78 26.02
N MET A 586 -6.71 6.10 25.21
CA MET A 586 -6.08 4.83 25.59
C MET A 586 -4.90 5.01 26.55
N ILE A 587 -4.11 6.07 26.38
CA ILE A 587 -3.02 6.42 27.30
C ILE A 587 -3.55 6.61 28.74
N ARG A 588 -4.71 7.27 28.89
CA ARG A 588 -5.34 7.49 30.21
C ARG A 588 -5.85 6.22 30.87
N LYS A 589 -6.05 5.13 30.13
CA LYS A 589 -6.58 3.85 30.60
C LYS A 589 -5.52 2.80 30.94
N VAL A 590 -4.26 3.02 30.53
CA VAL A 590 -3.11 2.12 30.73
C VAL A 590 -2.10 2.73 31.68
#